data_564e9d7bdefe245741855dac09be527f
#
_entry.id   564e9d7bdefe245741855dac09be527f
#
_cell.length_a   1.000
_cell.length_b   1.000
_cell.length_c   1.000
_cell.angle_alpha   90.00
_cell.angle_beta   90.00
_cell.angle_gamma   90.00
#
_symmetry.space_group_name_H-M   'P 1'
#
loop_
_entity.id
_entity.type
_entity.pdbx_description
1 polymer ?
#
loop_
_entity_poly.entity_id
_entity_poly.type
_entity_poly.pdbx_seq_one_letter_code
_entity_poly.pdbx_strand_id
1 'polypeptide(L)'
;MRHLAVALLLVVTAPALASDTALSGVEGHPRDWLPLALYVASFGAPALDLAASRAVDDWNRVAREALGLDAFTPVTTAMDAHVVVASMPADPKGPMGVTHLEAGADGVITLPVRIVVHEPAARGQTSRETVLYQVLAHELGHALGLAHNTDPRSLMCCVHASLDFNDPVVREAYIDARRHPDVGSVRTQLGAHYERFWRK
;
A
#
# COMPACT_ATOMS: atom_id res chain seq x y z
N MET A 1 -24.56 -15.43 46.93
CA MET A 1 -24.27 -15.86 45.58
C MET A 1 -23.50 -14.72 44.88
N ARG A 2 -22.22 -14.90 44.63
CA ARG A 2 -21.36 -13.87 44.00
C ARG A 2 -21.28 -14.22 42.51
N HIS A 3 -21.84 -13.34 41.67
CA HIS A 3 -21.71 -13.47 40.21
C HIS A 3 -20.31 -12.99 39.78
N LEU A 4 -19.46 -13.95 39.36
CA LEU A 4 -18.21 -13.64 38.68
C LEU A 4 -18.56 -13.21 37.24
N ALA A 5 -18.39 -11.95 36.91
CA ALA A 5 -18.41 -11.48 35.53
C ALA A 5 -17.06 -11.81 34.88
N VAL A 6 -17.05 -12.78 33.99
CA VAL A 6 -15.89 -13.06 33.13
C VAL A 6 -15.87 -12.04 32.01
N ALA A 7 -14.98 -11.07 32.09
CA ALA A 7 -14.71 -10.16 31.00
C ALA A 7 -13.94 -10.92 29.90
N LEU A 8 -14.60 -11.19 28.79
CA LEU A 8 -13.98 -11.77 27.61
C LEU A 8 -13.15 -10.69 26.91
N LEU A 9 -11.83 -10.71 27.12
CA LEU A 9 -10.91 -9.85 26.41
C LEU A 9 -10.84 -10.34 24.96
N LEU A 10 -11.53 -9.66 24.05
CA LEU A 10 -11.36 -9.83 22.61
C LEU A 10 -9.99 -9.25 22.24
N VAL A 11 -9.00 -10.12 22.12
CA VAL A 11 -7.70 -9.78 21.49
C VAL A 11 -7.96 -9.60 20.02
N VAL A 12 -8.13 -8.36 19.59
CA VAL A 12 -8.15 -8.00 18.16
C VAL A 12 -6.70 -8.07 17.69
N THR A 13 -6.30 -9.23 17.17
CA THR A 13 -5.05 -9.34 16.41
C THR A 13 -5.28 -8.63 15.09
N ALA A 14 -4.81 -7.39 14.97
CA ALA A 14 -4.73 -6.72 13.68
C ALA A 14 -3.74 -7.51 12.81
N PRO A 15 -4.14 -8.04 11.64
CA PRO A 15 -3.18 -8.61 10.72
C PRO A 15 -2.32 -7.49 10.19
N ALA A 16 -1.02 -7.57 10.43
CA ALA A 16 -0.06 -6.72 9.78
C ALA A 16 -0.21 -6.87 8.26
N LEU A 17 -0.35 -5.75 7.54
CA LEU A 17 -0.04 -5.68 6.13
C LEU A 17 1.49 -5.80 6.08
N ALA A 18 2.02 -7.02 6.06
CA ALA A 18 3.44 -7.23 5.98
C ALA A 18 3.83 -7.20 4.50
N SER A 19 4.50 -6.14 4.08
CA SER A 19 5.34 -6.16 2.90
C SER A 19 6.68 -6.77 3.29
N ASP A 20 7.15 -7.78 2.55
CA ASP A 20 8.49 -8.36 2.76
C ASP A 20 9.61 -7.43 2.24
N THR A 21 9.27 -6.27 1.70
CA THR A 21 10.21 -5.32 1.14
C THR A 21 10.79 -4.43 2.23
N ALA A 22 12.06 -4.64 2.54
CA ALA A 22 12.81 -3.81 3.48
C ALA A 22 13.29 -2.52 2.78
N LEU A 23 12.37 -1.58 2.51
CA LEU A 23 12.73 -0.25 2.03
C LEU A 23 13.31 0.59 3.17
N SER A 24 14.45 1.23 2.91
CA SER A 24 15.10 2.14 3.87
C SER A 24 14.55 3.58 3.75
N GLY A 25 13.80 3.86 2.67
CA GLY A 25 13.25 5.17 2.38
C GLY A 25 14.21 6.08 1.61
N VAL A 26 15.29 5.50 1.04
CA VAL A 26 16.23 6.21 0.15
C VAL A 26 16.15 5.73 -1.30
N GLU A 27 15.39 4.68 -1.55
CA GLU A 27 15.15 4.08 -2.86
C GLU A 27 14.11 4.88 -3.63
N GLY A 28 14.24 4.93 -4.96
CA GLY A 28 13.28 5.65 -5.81
C GLY A 28 13.58 5.50 -7.30
N HIS A 29 12.90 6.29 -8.11
CA HIS A 29 13.07 6.29 -9.56
C HIS A 29 13.59 7.65 -10.05
N PRO A 30 14.46 7.69 -11.08
CA PRO A 30 14.80 8.90 -11.79
C PRO A 30 13.54 9.63 -12.28
N ARG A 31 13.58 10.96 -12.32
CA ARG A 31 12.40 11.77 -12.67
C ARG A 31 11.88 11.49 -14.09
N ASP A 32 12.78 11.23 -15.01
CA ASP A 32 12.48 10.90 -16.42
C ASP A 32 11.90 9.50 -16.64
N TRP A 33 11.90 8.66 -15.62
CA TRP A 33 11.23 7.35 -15.67
C TRP A 33 9.73 7.44 -15.34
N LEU A 34 9.30 8.52 -14.69
CA LEU A 34 7.90 8.73 -14.35
C LEU A 34 7.15 9.39 -15.54
N PRO A 35 5.91 8.96 -15.81
CA PRO A 35 5.13 7.93 -15.13
C PRO A 35 5.62 6.50 -15.44
N LEU A 36 5.59 5.62 -14.45
CA LEU A 36 5.95 4.21 -14.64
C LEU A 36 4.84 3.48 -15.42
N ALA A 37 5.21 2.71 -16.45
CA ALA A 37 4.29 1.82 -17.14
C ALA A 37 3.77 0.75 -16.18
N LEU A 38 2.44 0.69 -15.94
CA LEU A 38 1.82 -0.19 -14.96
C LEU A 38 0.86 -1.17 -15.62
N TYR A 39 1.11 -2.45 -15.45
CA TYR A 39 0.17 -3.52 -15.77
C TYR A 39 -0.50 -4.03 -14.50
N VAL A 40 -1.83 -4.10 -14.50
CA VAL A 40 -2.62 -4.70 -13.43
C VAL A 40 -3.43 -5.85 -14.00
N ALA A 41 -3.16 -7.07 -13.52
CA ALA A 41 -3.96 -8.23 -13.87
C ALA A 41 -5.40 -8.09 -13.34
N SER A 42 -6.40 -8.59 -14.08
CA SER A 42 -7.78 -8.60 -13.59
C SER A 42 -7.91 -9.43 -12.31
N PHE A 43 -8.70 -8.93 -11.36
CA PHE A 43 -9.09 -9.61 -10.14
C PHE A 43 -10.34 -10.49 -10.31
N GLY A 44 -10.78 -10.72 -11.56
CA GLY A 44 -11.86 -11.64 -11.89
C GLY A 44 -13.28 -11.14 -11.58
N ALA A 45 -13.42 -9.89 -11.12
CA ALA A 45 -14.71 -9.27 -10.86
C ALA A 45 -14.68 -7.77 -11.20
N PRO A 46 -15.67 -7.24 -11.95
CA PRO A 46 -15.67 -5.83 -12.36
C PRO A 46 -15.57 -4.83 -11.19
N ALA A 47 -16.16 -5.12 -10.06
CA ALA A 47 -16.10 -4.26 -8.88
C ALA A 47 -14.69 -4.22 -8.26
N LEU A 48 -13.95 -5.33 -8.31
CA LEU A 48 -12.56 -5.40 -7.87
C LEU A 48 -11.64 -4.68 -8.86
N ASP A 49 -11.83 -4.89 -10.16
CA ASP A 49 -11.05 -4.21 -11.19
C ASP A 49 -11.26 -2.69 -11.14
N LEU A 50 -12.49 -2.24 -10.84
CA LEU A 50 -12.77 -0.81 -10.61
C LEU A 50 -12.06 -0.28 -9.35
N ALA A 51 -12.01 -1.06 -8.27
CA ALA A 51 -11.27 -0.67 -7.06
C ALA A 51 -9.76 -0.55 -7.33
N ALA A 52 -9.20 -1.46 -8.14
CA ALA A 52 -7.82 -1.40 -8.57
C ALA A 52 -7.53 -0.16 -9.45
N SER A 53 -8.39 0.13 -10.42
CA SER A 53 -8.28 1.34 -11.25
C SER A 53 -8.31 2.60 -10.40
N ARG A 54 -9.24 2.68 -9.44
CA ARG A 54 -9.33 3.82 -8.51
C ARG A 54 -8.05 4.03 -7.71
N ALA A 55 -7.37 2.97 -7.27
CA ALA A 55 -6.10 3.09 -6.56
C ALA A 55 -5.03 3.76 -7.45
N VAL A 56 -4.96 3.39 -8.72
CA VAL A 56 -4.03 4.01 -9.70
C VAL A 56 -4.39 5.48 -9.95
N ASP A 57 -5.66 5.79 -10.14
CA ASP A 57 -6.13 7.16 -10.38
C ASP A 57 -5.83 8.08 -9.20
N ASP A 58 -6.03 7.58 -7.97
CA ASP A 58 -5.73 8.32 -6.75
C ASP A 58 -4.22 8.55 -6.58
N TRP A 59 -3.37 7.57 -6.93
CA TRP A 59 -1.92 7.77 -6.96
C TRP A 59 -1.51 8.84 -7.98
N ASN A 60 -2.09 8.84 -9.18
CA ASN A 60 -1.80 9.85 -10.19
C ASN A 60 -2.24 11.24 -9.73
N ARG A 61 -3.42 11.36 -9.11
CA ARG A 61 -3.87 12.62 -8.53
C ARG A 61 -2.89 13.13 -7.47
N VAL A 62 -2.49 12.28 -6.52
CA VAL A 62 -1.57 12.66 -5.44
C VAL A 62 -0.16 12.98 -5.98
N ALA A 63 0.31 12.23 -6.98
CA ALA A 63 1.60 12.50 -7.61
C ALA A 63 1.61 13.84 -8.38
N ARG A 64 0.55 14.18 -9.10
CA ARG A 64 0.42 15.51 -9.73
C ARG A 64 0.47 16.62 -8.69
N GLU A 65 -0.20 16.46 -7.55
CA GLU A 65 -0.19 17.45 -6.46
C GLU A 65 1.17 17.58 -5.77
N ALA A 66 1.90 16.47 -5.61
CA ALA A 66 3.16 16.44 -4.87
C ALA A 66 4.41 16.66 -5.74
N LEU A 67 4.39 16.18 -6.99
CA LEU A 67 5.55 16.06 -7.86
C LEU A 67 5.39 16.83 -9.19
N GLY A 68 4.16 17.22 -9.55
CA GLY A 68 3.83 17.88 -10.81
C GLY A 68 3.76 16.92 -12.02
N LEU A 69 3.63 15.59 -11.80
CA LEU A 69 3.56 14.57 -12.85
C LEU A 69 2.75 13.36 -12.37
N ASP A 70 2.33 12.49 -13.30
CA ASP A 70 1.69 11.23 -12.95
C ASP A 70 2.70 10.20 -12.41
N ALA A 71 2.25 9.34 -11.49
CA ALA A 71 3.05 8.24 -10.98
C ALA A 71 3.07 7.05 -11.95
N PHE A 72 1.90 6.75 -12.56
CA PHE A 72 1.70 5.55 -13.35
C PHE A 72 0.97 5.84 -14.67
N THR A 73 1.35 5.11 -15.73
CA THR A 73 0.61 5.02 -16.98
C THR A 73 0.17 3.57 -17.21
N PRO A 74 -1.14 3.28 -17.26
CA PRO A 74 -1.62 1.93 -17.50
C PRO A 74 -1.17 1.39 -18.88
N VAL A 75 -0.74 0.12 -18.90
CA VAL A 75 -0.42 -0.62 -20.13
C VAL A 75 -1.21 -1.92 -20.17
N THR A 76 -1.38 -2.48 -21.38
CA THR A 76 -2.23 -3.64 -21.62
C THR A 76 -1.51 -4.97 -21.50
N THR A 77 -0.17 -4.96 -21.51
CA THR A 77 0.63 -6.18 -21.40
C THR A 77 1.69 -6.07 -20.29
N ALA A 78 1.94 -7.18 -19.60
CA ALA A 78 2.97 -7.25 -18.56
C ALA A 78 4.39 -7.11 -19.12
N MET A 79 4.59 -7.39 -20.43
CA MET A 79 5.91 -7.29 -21.08
C MET A 79 6.37 -5.83 -21.24
N ASP A 80 5.42 -4.90 -21.35
CA ASP A 80 5.69 -3.48 -21.55
C ASP A 80 5.73 -2.71 -20.22
N ALA A 81 5.54 -3.41 -19.08
CA ALA A 81 5.35 -2.79 -17.80
C ALA A 81 6.66 -2.62 -17.00
N HIS A 82 6.81 -1.46 -16.37
CA HIS A 82 7.79 -1.19 -15.32
C HIS A 82 7.33 -1.72 -13.96
N VAL A 83 6.01 -1.76 -13.74
CA VAL A 83 5.39 -2.33 -12.54
C VAL A 83 4.34 -3.34 -12.97
N VAL A 84 4.43 -4.57 -12.46
CA VAL A 84 3.51 -5.67 -12.77
C VAL A 84 2.77 -6.08 -11.52
N VAL A 85 1.45 -5.96 -11.53
CA VAL A 85 0.56 -6.43 -10.46
C VAL A 85 -0.07 -7.75 -10.88
N ALA A 86 0.19 -8.81 -10.12
CA ALA A 86 -0.42 -10.12 -10.27
C ALA A 86 -1.45 -10.38 -9.18
N SER A 87 -2.60 -10.94 -9.57
CA SER A 87 -3.60 -11.46 -8.64
C SER A 87 -3.31 -12.94 -8.34
N MET A 88 -3.35 -13.32 -7.08
CA MET A 88 -3.13 -14.70 -6.61
C MET A 88 -4.29 -15.14 -5.71
N PRO A 89 -4.57 -16.45 -5.63
CA PRO A 89 -5.55 -16.98 -4.68
C PRO A 89 -5.28 -16.51 -3.25
N ALA A 90 -6.34 -16.40 -2.45
CA ALA A 90 -6.23 -15.98 -1.05
C ALA A 90 -5.26 -16.89 -0.27
N ASP A 91 -4.33 -16.30 0.47
CA ASP A 91 -3.48 -16.98 1.43
C ASP A 91 -3.93 -16.63 2.86
N PRO A 92 -4.57 -17.56 3.59
CA PRO A 92 -5.06 -17.29 4.95
C PRO A 92 -3.94 -17.00 5.97
N LYS A 93 -2.70 -17.36 5.67
CA LYS A 93 -1.54 -17.25 6.57
C LYS A 93 -0.51 -16.23 6.10
N GLY A 94 -0.56 -15.86 4.83
CA GLY A 94 0.36 -14.92 4.21
C GLY A 94 -0.11 -13.47 4.29
N PRO A 95 0.73 -12.53 3.82
CA PRO A 95 0.36 -11.14 3.64
C PRO A 95 -0.72 -11.01 2.55
N MET A 96 -1.50 -9.93 2.60
CA MET A 96 -2.51 -9.66 1.57
C MET A 96 -1.90 -9.08 0.29
N GLY A 97 -0.76 -8.44 0.39
CA GLY A 97 0.03 -7.90 -0.71
C GLY A 97 1.51 -7.97 -0.40
N VAL A 98 2.33 -8.07 -1.44
CA VAL A 98 3.78 -8.05 -1.35
C VAL A 98 4.36 -7.34 -2.57
N THR A 99 5.23 -6.38 -2.35
CA THR A 99 6.02 -5.75 -3.40
C THR A 99 7.44 -6.32 -3.40
N HIS A 100 7.83 -6.93 -4.50
CA HIS A 100 9.20 -7.40 -4.73
C HIS A 100 9.95 -6.38 -5.57
N LEU A 101 10.98 -5.79 -5.00
CA LEU A 101 11.86 -4.86 -5.69
C LEU A 101 13.30 -5.03 -5.22
N GLU A 102 14.23 -4.60 -6.07
CA GLU A 102 15.65 -4.48 -5.78
C GLU A 102 16.07 -3.05 -6.11
N ALA A 103 17.09 -2.54 -5.43
CA ALA A 103 17.66 -1.24 -5.73
C ALA A 103 19.18 -1.32 -5.85
N GLY A 104 19.74 -0.51 -6.74
CA GLY A 104 21.19 -0.36 -6.88
C GLY A 104 21.82 0.36 -5.68
N ALA A 105 23.14 0.40 -5.63
CA ALA A 105 23.89 1.10 -4.59
C ALA A 105 23.62 2.63 -4.58
N ASP A 106 23.13 3.18 -5.68
CA ASP A 106 22.66 4.57 -5.83
C ASP A 106 21.24 4.80 -5.32
N GLY A 107 20.56 3.73 -4.93
CA GLY A 107 19.16 3.74 -4.50
C GLY A 107 18.15 3.73 -5.65
N VAL A 108 18.59 3.59 -6.91
CA VAL A 108 17.65 3.46 -8.05
C VAL A 108 17.00 2.10 -8.04
N ILE A 109 15.66 2.08 -8.02
CA ILE A 109 14.88 0.84 -8.04
C ILE A 109 15.00 0.19 -9.42
N THR A 110 15.36 -1.10 -9.43
CA THR A 110 15.49 -1.91 -10.66
C THR A 110 14.11 -2.28 -11.19
N LEU A 111 13.92 -2.13 -12.50
CA LEU A 111 12.69 -2.50 -13.17
C LEU A 111 12.80 -3.90 -13.81
N PRO A 112 11.71 -4.68 -13.89
CA PRO A 112 10.38 -4.35 -13.40
C PRO A 112 10.20 -4.64 -11.89
N VAL A 113 9.43 -3.80 -11.21
CA VAL A 113 8.89 -4.08 -9.87
C VAL A 113 7.74 -5.06 -9.98
N ARG A 114 7.67 -6.04 -9.10
CA ARG A 114 6.61 -7.06 -9.07
C ARG A 114 5.78 -6.93 -7.80
N ILE A 115 4.47 -6.78 -7.99
CA ILE A 115 3.50 -6.75 -6.89
C ILE A 115 2.62 -7.99 -6.99
N VAL A 116 2.49 -8.71 -5.88
CA VAL A 116 1.51 -9.79 -5.73
C VAL A 116 0.42 -9.32 -4.78
N VAL A 117 -0.83 -9.41 -5.22
CA VAL A 117 -2.00 -9.14 -4.36
C VAL A 117 -2.84 -10.40 -4.29
N HIS A 118 -3.06 -10.89 -3.07
CA HIS A 118 -3.92 -12.03 -2.83
C HIS A 118 -5.39 -11.63 -2.87
N GLU A 119 -6.25 -12.54 -3.35
CA GLU A 119 -7.70 -12.29 -3.41
C GLU A 119 -8.22 -11.78 -2.07
N PRO A 120 -8.85 -10.59 -2.05
CA PRO A 120 -9.32 -10.01 -0.81
C PRO A 120 -10.57 -10.73 -0.30
N ALA A 121 -10.64 -10.93 1.00
CA ALA A 121 -11.86 -11.30 1.69
C ALA A 121 -12.44 -10.09 2.44
N ALA A 122 -13.76 -10.00 2.55
CA ALA A 122 -14.38 -8.98 3.39
C ALA A 122 -13.92 -9.17 4.85
N ARG A 123 -13.63 -8.05 5.54
CA ARG A 123 -13.15 -8.08 6.93
C ARG A 123 -14.06 -7.23 7.82
N GLY A 124 -14.88 -7.89 8.61
CA GLY A 124 -15.85 -7.23 9.46
C GLY A 124 -16.80 -6.35 8.63
N GLN A 125 -16.74 -5.04 8.81
CA GLN A 125 -17.55 -4.06 8.05
C GLN A 125 -16.88 -3.55 6.78
N THR A 126 -15.64 -3.98 6.47
CA THR A 126 -14.88 -3.54 5.30
C THR A 126 -15.16 -4.46 4.13
N SER A 127 -15.61 -3.93 3.01
CA SER A 127 -15.89 -4.69 1.79
C SER A 127 -14.62 -5.23 1.13
N ARG A 128 -14.77 -6.22 0.25
CA ARG A 128 -13.65 -6.78 -0.54
C ARG A 128 -12.98 -5.72 -1.41
N GLU A 129 -13.78 -4.83 -2.00
CA GLU A 129 -13.31 -3.73 -2.85
C GLU A 129 -12.47 -2.74 -2.05
N THR A 130 -12.90 -2.40 -0.84
CA THR A 130 -12.13 -1.50 0.05
C THR A 130 -10.83 -2.15 0.50
N VAL A 131 -10.86 -3.46 0.82
CA VAL A 131 -9.64 -4.21 1.18
C VAL A 131 -8.68 -4.24 0.00
N LEU A 132 -9.16 -4.57 -1.22
CA LEU A 132 -8.32 -4.57 -2.41
C LEU A 132 -7.71 -3.21 -2.69
N TYR A 133 -8.54 -2.15 -2.69
CA TYR A 133 -8.06 -0.79 -2.89
C TYR A 133 -6.94 -0.44 -1.91
N GLN A 134 -7.14 -0.70 -0.62
CA GLN A 134 -6.16 -0.41 0.41
C GLN A 134 -4.86 -1.17 0.20
N VAL A 135 -4.92 -2.48 -0.05
CA VAL A 135 -3.74 -3.31 -0.25
C VAL A 135 -2.98 -2.86 -1.50
N LEU A 136 -3.67 -2.76 -2.63
CA LEU A 136 -3.02 -2.36 -3.88
C LEU A 136 -2.42 -0.95 -3.79
N ALA A 137 -3.16 0.01 -3.23
CA ALA A 137 -2.64 1.37 -3.06
C ALA A 137 -1.40 1.40 -2.15
N HIS A 138 -1.35 0.58 -1.10
CA HIS A 138 -0.19 0.42 -0.23
C HIS A 138 1.02 -0.14 -1.00
N GLU A 139 0.82 -1.24 -1.74
CA GLU A 139 1.89 -1.87 -2.51
C GLU A 139 2.42 -0.97 -3.65
N LEU A 140 1.55 -0.19 -4.29
CA LEU A 140 1.96 0.83 -5.26
C LEU A 140 2.83 1.93 -4.61
N GLY A 141 2.59 2.24 -3.33
CA GLY A 141 3.46 3.13 -2.55
C GLY A 141 4.88 2.57 -2.40
N HIS A 142 5.00 1.27 -2.14
CA HIS A 142 6.30 0.60 -2.11
C HIS A 142 6.96 0.58 -3.49
N ALA A 143 6.19 0.36 -4.56
CA ALA A 143 6.71 0.45 -5.91
C ALA A 143 7.29 1.84 -6.26
N LEU A 144 6.81 2.90 -5.60
CA LEU A 144 7.37 4.25 -5.69
C LEU A 144 8.53 4.51 -4.70
N GLY A 145 9.00 3.51 -3.96
CA GLY A 145 10.09 3.64 -3.00
C GLY A 145 9.68 4.14 -1.60
N LEU A 146 8.37 4.26 -1.31
CA LEU A 146 7.93 4.70 0.00
C LEU A 146 8.06 3.59 1.04
N ALA A 147 8.84 3.83 2.08
CA ALA A 147 8.90 2.96 3.26
C ALA A 147 7.68 3.13 4.17
N HIS A 148 7.45 2.16 5.04
CA HIS A 148 6.47 2.30 6.11
C HIS A 148 6.78 3.51 7.01
N ASN A 149 5.73 4.09 7.59
CA ASN A 149 5.83 5.14 8.57
C ASN A 149 5.09 4.77 9.87
N THR A 150 5.07 5.68 10.85
CA THR A 150 4.48 5.45 12.18
C THR A 150 3.15 6.19 12.39
N ASP A 151 2.61 6.87 11.37
CA ASP A 151 1.31 7.55 11.48
C ASP A 151 0.17 6.53 11.29
N PRO A 152 -0.69 6.29 12.29
CA PRO A 152 -1.80 5.35 12.19
C PRO A 152 -2.81 5.71 11.10
N ARG A 153 -2.86 6.98 10.68
CA ARG A 153 -3.75 7.44 9.61
C ARG A 153 -3.18 7.23 8.21
N SER A 154 -1.89 6.98 8.12
CA SER A 154 -1.21 6.86 6.82
C SER A 154 -1.56 5.56 6.10
N LEU A 155 -1.71 5.64 4.77
CA LEU A 155 -1.77 4.47 3.91
C LEU A 155 -0.51 3.60 4.06
N MET A 156 0.68 4.20 4.24
CA MET A 156 1.96 3.50 4.42
C MET A 156 2.24 3.14 5.89
N CYS A 157 1.23 3.12 6.76
CA CYS A 157 1.38 2.57 8.10
C CYS A 157 1.39 1.03 8.05
N CYS A 158 2.15 0.27 8.83
CA CYS A 158 2.94 0.75 9.95
C CYS A 158 4.27 0.02 10.03
N VAL A 159 5.28 0.69 10.56
CA VAL A 159 6.48 0.01 11.06
C VAL A 159 6.05 -0.97 12.15
N HIS A 160 6.59 -2.19 12.11
CA HIS A 160 6.24 -3.23 13.09
C HIS A 160 6.41 -2.72 14.53
N ALA A 161 5.41 -2.99 15.38
CA ALA A 161 5.37 -2.59 16.79
C ALA A 161 5.48 -1.06 17.06
N SER A 162 5.28 -0.20 16.04
CA SER A 162 5.38 1.26 16.22
C SER A 162 4.13 1.89 16.84
N LEU A 163 2.99 1.18 16.88
CA LEU A 163 1.73 1.69 17.39
C LEU A 163 1.35 1.05 18.72
N ASP A 164 1.00 1.90 19.69
CA ASP A 164 0.38 1.42 20.92
C ASP A 164 -1.13 1.30 20.76
N PHE A 165 -1.61 0.10 20.47
CA PHE A 165 -3.04 -0.18 20.35
C PHE A 165 -3.81 -0.17 21.69
N ASN A 166 -3.14 -0.04 22.83
CA ASN A 166 -3.82 0.21 24.10
C ASN A 166 -4.28 1.66 24.20
N ASP A 167 -3.64 2.60 23.48
CA ASP A 167 -4.14 3.95 23.33
C ASP A 167 -5.38 3.95 22.41
N PRO A 168 -6.57 4.32 22.94
CA PRO A 168 -7.80 4.32 22.15
C PRO A 168 -7.75 5.30 20.98
N VAL A 169 -7.05 6.43 21.10
CA VAL A 169 -6.94 7.44 20.03
C VAL A 169 -6.14 6.87 18.85
N VAL A 170 -5.01 6.20 19.13
CA VAL A 170 -4.18 5.55 18.11
C VAL A 170 -4.96 4.42 17.44
N ARG A 171 -5.61 3.58 18.24
CA ARG A 171 -6.40 2.45 17.75
C ARG A 171 -7.56 2.89 16.86
N GLU A 172 -8.33 3.91 17.28
CA GLU A 172 -9.45 4.44 16.49
C GLU A 172 -8.97 5.08 15.18
N ALA A 173 -7.91 5.87 15.22
CA ALA A 173 -7.31 6.47 14.04
C ALA A 173 -6.85 5.41 13.03
N TYR A 174 -6.22 4.34 13.51
CA TYR A 174 -5.80 3.21 12.67
C TYR A 174 -7.00 2.48 12.04
N ILE A 175 -8.03 2.17 12.84
CA ILE A 175 -9.24 1.47 12.35
C ILE A 175 -9.97 2.32 11.31
N ASP A 176 -10.13 3.62 11.56
CA ASP A 176 -10.79 4.53 10.64
C ASP A 176 -10.06 4.61 9.29
N ALA A 177 -8.73 4.77 9.31
CA ALA A 177 -7.91 4.78 8.10
C ALA A 177 -8.00 3.47 7.30
N ARG A 178 -8.25 2.32 7.96
CA ARG A 178 -8.45 1.04 7.27
C ARG A 178 -9.85 0.87 6.70
N ARG A 179 -10.84 1.56 7.25
CA ARG A 179 -12.21 1.59 6.72
C ARG A 179 -12.36 2.60 5.58
N HIS A 180 -11.59 3.68 5.62
CA HIS A 180 -11.63 4.79 4.67
C HIS A 180 -10.22 5.07 4.12
N PRO A 181 -9.60 4.11 3.40
CA PRO A 181 -8.25 4.27 2.91
C PRO A 181 -8.15 5.43 1.91
N ASP A 182 -7.13 6.28 2.10
CA ASP A 182 -6.89 7.47 1.29
C ASP A 182 -5.41 7.60 0.94
N VAL A 183 -5.10 7.59 -0.37
CA VAL A 183 -3.75 7.86 -0.88
C VAL A 183 -3.28 9.28 -0.54
N GLY A 184 -4.21 10.23 -0.36
CA GLY A 184 -3.89 11.60 0.05
C GLY A 184 -3.12 11.69 1.38
N SER A 185 -3.28 10.69 2.25
CA SER A 185 -2.57 10.60 3.54
C SER A 185 -1.05 10.53 3.40
N VAL A 186 -0.52 10.13 2.23
CA VAL A 186 0.93 10.01 1.97
C VAL A 186 1.49 11.10 1.05
N ARG A 187 0.70 12.11 0.67
CA ARG A 187 1.14 13.19 -0.23
C ARG A 187 2.42 13.88 0.25
N THR A 188 2.48 14.25 1.52
CA THR A 188 3.66 14.90 2.11
C THR A 188 4.86 13.97 2.13
N GLN A 189 4.65 12.69 2.45
CA GLN A 189 5.70 11.68 2.42
C GLN A 189 6.27 11.52 1.00
N LEU A 190 5.41 11.41 -0.02
CA LEU A 190 5.79 11.27 -1.42
C LEU A 190 6.62 12.48 -1.88
N GLY A 191 6.13 13.69 -1.63
CA GLY A 191 6.84 14.93 -2.00
C GLY A 191 8.22 15.02 -1.36
N ALA A 192 8.30 14.84 -0.04
CA ALA A 192 9.56 14.89 0.70
C ALA A 192 10.54 13.76 0.28
N HIS A 193 10.02 12.58 -0.06
CA HIS A 193 10.80 11.45 -0.54
C HIS A 193 11.50 11.79 -1.85
N TYR A 194 10.75 12.19 -2.87
CA TYR A 194 11.30 12.49 -4.19
C TYR A 194 12.07 13.79 -4.23
N GLU A 195 11.76 14.78 -3.41
CA GLU A 195 12.59 15.98 -3.25
C GLU A 195 14.01 15.60 -2.78
N ARG A 196 14.15 14.66 -1.84
CA ARG A 196 15.46 14.17 -1.41
C ARG A 196 16.14 13.29 -2.47
N PHE A 197 15.38 12.40 -3.11
CA PHE A 197 15.92 11.44 -4.07
C PHE A 197 16.47 12.15 -5.32
N TRP A 198 15.75 13.13 -5.86
CA TRP A 198 16.16 13.86 -7.08
C TRP A 198 17.20 14.94 -6.85
N ARG A 199 17.55 15.26 -5.61
CA ARG A 199 18.64 16.20 -5.29
C ARG A 199 20.03 15.53 -5.28
N LYS A 200 20.09 14.19 -5.32
CA LYS A 200 21.34 13.45 -5.41
C LYS A 200 21.95 13.57 -6.82
#